data_6574d9bf0e4f7d542e909076d265b9a4
#
_entry.id   6574d9bf0e4f7d542e909076d265b9a4
#
_cell.length_a   1.000
_cell.length_b   1.000
_cell.length_c   1.000
_cell.angle_alpha   90.00
_cell.angle_beta   90.00
_cell.angle_gamma   90.00
#
_symmetry.space_group_name_H-M   'P 1'
#
loop_
_entity.id
_entity.type
_entity.pdbx_description
1 polymer ?
#
loop_
_entity_poly.entity_id
_entity_poly.type
_entity_poly.pdbx_seq_one_letter_code
_entity_poly.pdbx_strand_id
1 'polypeptide(L)'
;MDAFILLFTLAILLALGMPVAFAVGLSAVAGALWIDLPLEALMIQITSGVNKFTLLAIPFFILAGAIMAEGGIARRLVNFAYIFVGFIRGGLSLVNIVASTFFGAISGSSVADTASIGSVMIPEMEKKGYPREYAAAVTASGSVQAILIPPSHNSVIYSLAAGGTVSIATLFIAGVLPGLLLGFCLMILCLGFAHKRGYPKGEKIPFKQAVKIFFDALWGLLTVVIILGGILSGIFTATESAAVACLWAFFVTMFIYRDYKWKELPKLMCRTVKTVTIVMILIGFAAAFGAVMTYMQLPTRITEFFTSLSDNKYVILMYLNSMLLLIGTLMDMAPLILILTPVLLPVTNSLGIDPVHFGMIMMVNLGIGLITPPVGSVLFVASAVSKQRIETVVRAMLPFYAMLLVVLAMVTYIPAISLWLPGVLGMQ
;
A
#
# COMPACT_ATOMS: atom_id res chain seq x y z
N MET A 1 -16.08 26.38 15.16
CA MET A 1 -15.12 27.30 14.51
C MET A 1 -13.70 26.73 14.57
N ASP A 2 -13.31 26.11 15.66
CA ASP A 2 -11.93 25.61 15.90
C ASP A 2 -11.45 24.58 14.90
N ALA A 3 -12.28 23.55 14.65
CA ALA A 3 -11.98 22.54 13.64
C ALA A 3 -11.79 23.08 12.21
N PHE A 4 -12.48 24.19 11.89
CA PHE A 4 -12.38 24.84 10.59
C PHE A 4 -10.99 25.45 10.38
N ILE A 5 -10.39 26.06 11.42
CA ILE A 5 -9.06 26.67 11.30
C ILE A 5 -8.01 25.60 11.03
N LEU A 6 -8.03 24.50 11.76
CA LEU A 6 -7.09 23.39 11.58
C LEU A 6 -7.14 22.81 10.16
N LEU A 7 -8.35 22.46 9.70
CA LEU A 7 -8.55 21.85 8.37
C LEU A 7 -8.36 22.86 7.24
N PHE A 8 -8.80 24.11 7.42
CA PHE A 8 -8.63 25.17 6.43
C PHE A 8 -7.17 25.54 6.23
N THR A 9 -6.40 25.66 7.33
CA THR A 9 -4.95 25.88 7.25
C THR A 9 -4.26 24.74 6.52
N LEU A 10 -4.61 23.50 6.83
CA LEU A 10 -4.08 22.32 6.11
C LEU A 10 -4.39 22.40 4.60
N ALA A 11 -5.65 22.69 4.25
CA ALA A 11 -6.07 22.77 2.86
C ALA A 11 -5.35 23.90 2.08
N ILE A 12 -5.19 25.08 2.68
CA ILE A 12 -4.45 26.19 2.07
C ILE A 12 -2.99 25.81 1.84
N LEU A 13 -2.31 25.27 2.86
CA LEU A 13 -0.90 24.91 2.75
C LEU A 13 -0.66 23.84 1.68
N LEU A 14 -1.56 22.90 1.57
CA LEU A 14 -1.53 21.90 0.50
C LEU A 14 -1.80 22.52 -0.89
N ALA A 15 -2.77 23.41 -0.98
CA ALA A 15 -3.07 24.13 -2.24
C ALA A 15 -1.91 25.02 -2.71
N LEU A 16 -1.11 25.55 -1.78
CA LEU A 16 0.12 26.29 -2.06
C LEU A 16 1.30 25.37 -2.45
N GLY A 17 1.09 24.07 -2.52
CA GLY A 17 2.12 23.09 -2.92
C GLY A 17 3.14 22.76 -1.82
N MET A 18 2.83 23.03 -0.54
CA MET A 18 3.71 22.66 0.56
C MET A 18 3.76 21.15 0.72
N PRO A 19 4.96 20.55 1.00
CA PRO A 19 5.06 19.13 1.30
C PRO A 19 4.15 18.73 2.46
N VAL A 20 3.41 17.63 2.31
CA VAL A 20 2.33 17.21 3.21
C VAL A 20 2.76 17.17 4.68
N ALA A 21 3.95 16.65 4.98
CA ALA A 21 4.45 16.57 6.35
C ALA A 21 4.50 17.95 7.02
N PHE A 22 5.02 18.96 6.32
CA PHE A 22 5.10 20.33 6.84
C PHE A 22 3.73 21.00 6.91
N ALA A 23 2.85 20.74 5.93
CA ALA A 23 1.48 21.26 5.95
C ALA A 23 0.73 20.77 7.18
N VAL A 24 0.86 19.47 7.51
CA VAL A 24 0.27 18.86 8.73
C VAL A 24 0.86 19.47 10.01
N GLY A 25 2.20 19.58 10.07
CA GLY A 25 2.87 20.16 11.24
C GLY A 25 2.49 21.62 11.49
N LEU A 26 2.53 22.45 10.45
CA LEU A 26 2.16 23.89 10.57
C LEU A 26 0.67 24.07 10.87
N SER A 27 -0.20 23.23 10.34
CA SER A 27 -1.62 23.23 10.71
C SER A 27 -1.83 22.89 12.17
N ALA A 28 -1.06 21.91 12.70
CA ALA A 28 -1.10 21.59 14.12
C ALA A 28 -0.66 22.77 14.98
N VAL A 29 0.41 23.49 14.57
CA VAL A 29 0.86 24.72 15.25
C VAL A 29 -0.22 25.80 15.20
N ALA A 30 -0.80 26.08 14.03
CA ALA A 30 -1.87 27.06 13.89
C ALA A 30 -3.10 26.72 14.73
N GLY A 31 -3.50 25.44 14.74
CA GLY A 31 -4.59 24.95 15.58
C GLY A 31 -4.30 25.07 17.08
N ALA A 32 -3.08 24.75 17.51
CA ALA A 32 -2.66 24.86 18.91
C ALA A 32 -2.69 26.33 19.40
N LEU A 33 -2.15 27.24 18.59
CA LEU A 33 -2.18 28.67 18.91
C LEU A 33 -3.62 29.20 18.99
N TRP A 34 -4.52 28.67 18.18
CA TRP A 34 -5.93 29.07 18.21
C TRP A 34 -6.67 28.66 19.48
N ILE A 35 -6.32 27.51 20.08
CA ILE A 35 -6.95 27.01 21.31
C ILE A 35 -6.10 27.29 22.56
N ASP A 36 -5.13 28.19 22.45
CA ASP A 36 -4.19 28.54 23.54
C ASP A 36 -3.46 27.34 24.14
N LEU A 37 -3.17 26.31 23.32
CA LEU A 37 -2.39 25.15 23.74
C LEU A 37 -0.89 25.50 23.72
N PRO A 38 -0.14 25.25 24.82
CA PRO A 38 1.30 25.48 24.82
C PRO A 38 2.04 24.70 23.72
N LEU A 39 2.96 25.36 23.03
CA LEU A 39 3.75 24.71 21.95
C LEU A 39 4.63 23.58 22.50
N GLU A 40 5.02 23.64 23.77
CA GLU A 40 5.73 22.53 24.44
C GLU A 40 4.91 21.24 24.42
N ALA A 41 3.59 21.33 24.57
CA ALA A 41 2.71 20.16 24.48
C ALA A 41 2.76 19.52 23.08
N LEU A 42 2.82 20.34 22.01
CA LEU A 42 3.01 19.82 20.65
C LEU A 42 4.36 19.12 20.47
N MET A 43 5.43 19.69 21.00
CA MET A 43 6.77 19.10 20.93
C MET A 43 6.83 17.75 21.64
N ILE A 44 6.14 17.63 22.78
CA ILE A 44 5.98 16.36 23.50
C ILE A 44 5.23 15.34 22.63
N GLN A 45 4.15 15.75 21.96
CA GLN A 45 3.40 14.87 21.09
C GLN A 45 4.21 14.42 19.86
N ILE A 46 4.95 15.31 19.22
CA ILE A 46 5.86 14.99 18.12
C ILE A 46 6.89 13.96 18.58
N THR A 47 7.54 14.21 19.71
CA THR A 47 8.59 13.33 20.23
C THR A 47 8.02 11.96 20.64
N SER A 48 6.88 11.91 21.33
CA SER A 48 6.22 10.66 21.71
C SER A 48 5.68 9.89 20.49
N GLY A 49 5.25 10.61 19.46
CA GLY A 49 4.80 10.04 18.20
C GLY A 49 5.89 9.24 17.48
N VAL A 50 7.13 9.73 17.49
CA VAL A 50 8.26 9.05 16.85
C VAL A 50 9.03 8.10 17.79
N ASN A 51 8.81 8.17 19.07
CA ASN A 51 9.49 7.33 20.09
C ASN A 51 8.69 6.05 20.38
N LYS A 52 8.30 5.32 19.35
CA LYS A 52 7.62 4.03 19.48
C LYS A 52 8.47 2.93 18.86
N PHE A 53 8.78 1.86 19.60
CA PHE A 53 9.61 0.75 19.14
C PHE A 53 9.07 0.09 17.85
N THR A 54 7.76 -0.02 17.72
CA THR A 54 7.10 -0.59 16.53
C THR A 54 7.37 0.19 15.23
N LEU A 55 7.74 1.49 15.33
CA LEU A 55 8.12 2.31 14.18
C LEU A 55 9.38 1.82 13.48
N LEU A 56 10.28 1.13 14.17
CA LEU A 56 11.51 0.59 13.59
C LEU A 56 11.22 -0.45 12.49
N ALA A 57 10.03 -1.04 12.47
CA ALA A 57 9.61 -1.93 11.39
C ALA A 57 9.57 -1.20 10.02
N ILE A 58 9.17 0.07 9.99
CA ILE A 58 9.00 0.85 8.75
C ILE A 58 10.34 1.05 8.02
N PRO A 59 11.42 1.57 8.65
CA PRO A 59 12.74 1.67 8.04
C PRO A 59 13.26 0.36 7.48
N PHE A 60 13.12 -0.74 8.24
CA PHE A 60 13.60 -2.04 7.81
C PHE A 60 12.81 -2.59 6.63
N PHE A 61 11.47 -2.49 6.61
CA PHE A 61 10.67 -2.91 5.47
C PHE A 61 10.95 -2.06 4.21
N ILE A 62 11.07 -0.75 4.35
CA ILE A 62 11.42 0.14 3.23
C ILE A 62 12.81 -0.22 2.69
N LEU A 63 13.80 -0.46 3.56
CA LEU A 63 15.14 -0.84 3.14
C LEU A 63 15.17 -2.22 2.49
N ALA A 64 14.52 -3.23 3.09
CA ALA A 64 14.41 -4.56 2.52
C ALA A 64 13.78 -4.51 1.13
N GLY A 65 12.65 -3.81 0.98
CA GLY A 65 11.97 -3.61 -0.30
C GLY A 65 12.85 -2.91 -1.34
N ALA A 66 13.60 -1.87 -0.95
CA ALA A 66 14.50 -1.15 -1.84
C ALA A 66 15.68 -2.03 -2.31
N ILE A 67 16.31 -2.79 -1.40
CA ILE A 67 17.39 -3.73 -1.73
C ILE A 67 16.89 -4.78 -2.74
N MET A 68 15.72 -5.33 -2.50
CA MET A 68 15.14 -6.38 -3.35
C MET A 68 14.66 -5.84 -4.71
N ALA A 69 14.13 -4.62 -4.74
CA ALA A 69 13.68 -3.97 -5.96
C ALA A 69 14.85 -3.75 -6.95
N GLU A 70 16.00 -3.30 -6.45
CA GLU A 70 17.21 -3.08 -7.26
C GLU A 70 18.05 -4.36 -7.46
N GLY A 71 17.85 -5.38 -6.62
CA GLY A 71 18.58 -6.65 -6.62
C GLY A 71 18.13 -7.67 -7.67
N GLY A 72 17.43 -7.28 -8.74
CA GLY A 72 17.05 -8.18 -9.84
C GLY A 72 15.98 -9.23 -9.49
N ILE A 73 15.35 -9.14 -8.32
CA ILE A 73 14.32 -10.07 -7.87
C ILE A 73 13.06 -9.97 -8.72
N ALA A 74 12.67 -8.77 -9.16
CA ALA A 74 11.48 -8.57 -9.99
C ALA A 74 11.48 -9.48 -11.23
N ARG A 75 12.60 -9.58 -11.95
CA ARG A 75 12.71 -10.46 -13.12
C ARG A 75 12.55 -11.94 -12.75
N ARG A 76 13.09 -12.38 -11.61
CA ARG A 76 12.98 -13.77 -11.13
C ARG A 76 11.55 -14.11 -10.75
N LEU A 77 10.86 -13.20 -10.09
CA LEU A 77 9.44 -13.37 -9.74
C LEU A 77 8.53 -13.36 -10.98
N VAL A 78 8.83 -12.54 -11.98
CA VAL A 78 8.13 -12.56 -13.28
C VAL A 78 8.31 -13.92 -13.96
N ASN A 79 9.54 -14.45 -14.02
CA ASN A 79 9.79 -15.78 -14.58
C ASN A 79 9.08 -16.88 -13.78
N PHE A 80 9.03 -16.76 -12.46
CA PHE A 80 8.32 -17.68 -11.59
C PHE A 80 6.81 -17.61 -11.82
N ALA A 81 6.23 -16.42 -11.86
CA ALA A 81 4.81 -16.23 -12.19
C ALA A 81 4.45 -16.81 -13.56
N TYR A 82 5.37 -16.73 -14.53
CA TYR A 82 5.17 -17.27 -15.86
C TYR A 82 4.94 -18.78 -15.87
N ILE A 83 5.51 -19.54 -14.94
CA ILE A 83 5.31 -21.00 -14.83
C ILE A 83 3.82 -21.32 -14.64
N PHE A 84 3.11 -20.52 -13.83
CA PHE A 84 1.71 -20.80 -13.46
C PHE A 84 0.69 -20.36 -14.48
N VAL A 85 0.88 -19.19 -15.09
CA VAL A 85 -0.16 -18.54 -15.89
C VAL A 85 0.32 -18.10 -17.28
N GLY A 86 1.63 -18.16 -17.55
CA GLY A 86 2.21 -17.65 -18.80
C GLY A 86 1.72 -18.35 -20.06
N PHE A 87 1.37 -19.64 -19.98
CA PHE A 87 0.89 -20.46 -21.10
C PHE A 87 -0.57 -20.21 -21.49
N ILE A 88 -1.31 -19.47 -20.68
CA ILE A 88 -2.72 -19.12 -20.92
C ILE A 88 -2.82 -18.05 -22.02
N ARG A 89 -3.95 -17.95 -22.71
CA ARG A 89 -4.18 -16.85 -23.66
C ARG A 89 -4.18 -15.52 -22.93
N GLY A 90 -3.40 -14.55 -23.39
CA GLY A 90 -3.18 -13.29 -22.68
C GLY A 90 -2.29 -13.44 -21.45
N GLY A 91 -1.52 -14.53 -21.37
CA GLY A 91 -0.75 -14.95 -20.20
C GLY A 91 0.16 -13.89 -19.63
N LEU A 92 0.74 -12.99 -20.44
CA LEU A 92 1.60 -11.93 -19.91
C LEU A 92 0.87 -10.92 -19.02
N SER A 93 -0.43 -10.65 -19.27
CA SER A 93 -1.22 -9.81 -18.35
C SER A 93 -1.44 -10.52 -17.01
N LEU A 94 -1.67 -11.84 -17.04
CA LEU A 94 -1.82 -12.64 -15.83
C LEU A 94 -0.50 -12.75 -15.07
N VAL A 95 0.61 -12.96 -15.79
CA VAL A 95 1.97 -12.97 -15.22
C VAL A 95 2.26 -11.65 -14.52
N ASN A 96 1.89 -10.52 -15.10
CA ASN A 96 2.08 -9.22 -14.50
C ASN A 96 1.37 -9.13 -13.14
N ILE A 97 0.09 -9.52 -13.06
CA ILE A 97 -0.70 -9.49 -11.83
C ILE A 97 -0.13 -10.46 -10.78
N VAL A 98 0.20 -11.70 -11.16
CA VAL A 98 0.78 -12.69 -10.24
C VAL A 98 2.17 -12.29 -9.78
N ALA A 99 2.99 -11.70 -10.66
CA ALA A 99 4.30 -11.17 -10.28
C ALA A 99 4.19 -10.01 -9.30
N SER A 100 3.20 -9.12 -9.48
CA SER A 100 2.88 -8.05 -8.51
C SER A 100 2.42 -8.60 -7.17
N THR A 101 1.68 -9.72 -7.15
CA THR A 101 1.33 -10.41 -5.90
C THR A 101 2.59 -10.85 -5.13
N PHE A 102 3.52 -11.53 -5.81
CA PHE A 102 4.76 -12.00 -5.18
C PHE A 102 5.71 -10.86 -4.81
N PHE A 103 5.87 -9.88 -5.69
CA PHE A 103 6.74 -8.74 -5.42
C PHE A 103 6.15 -7.83 -4.34
N GLY A 104 4.84 -7.66 -4.33
CA GLY A 104 4.11 -6.93 -3.30
C GLY A 104 4.32 -7.52 -1.91
N ALA A 105 4.30 -8.87 -1.81
CA ALA A 105 4.62 -9.61 -0.59
C ALA A 105 6.07 -9.42 -0.09
N ILE A 106 6.90 -8.72 -0.83
CA ILE A 106 8.29 -8.44 -0.47
C ILE A 106 8.48 -6.94 -0.22
N SER A 107 7.96 -6.10 -1.14
CA SER A 107 8.19 -4.66 -1.14
C SER A 107 7.20 -3.87 -0.26
N GLY A 108 5.98 -4.36 -0.13
CA GLY A 108 4.88 -3.67 0.57
C GLY A 108 4.51 -2.31 -0.03
N SER A 109 4.91 -2.02 -1.27
CA SER A 109 4.79 -0.69 -1.89
C SER A 109 4.31 -0.79 -3.34
N SER A 110 3.14 -0.20 -3.63
CA SER A 110 2.57 -0.12 -4.97
C SER A 110 3.46 0.68 -5.94
N VAL A 111 4.10 1.75 -5.46
CA VAL A 111 5.05 2.56 -6.24
C VAL A 111 6.28 1.73 -6.64
N ALA A 112 6.86 1.00 -5.68
CA ALA A 112 8.02 0.14 -5.93
C ALA A 112 7.66 -1.03 -6.86
N ASP A 113 6.47 -1.61 -6.70
CA ASP A 113 5.96 -2.68 -7.56
C ASP A 113 5.80 -2.20 -9.00
N THR A 114 5.10 -1.09 -9.22
CA THR A 114 4.91 -0.50 -10.54
C THR A 114 6.24 -0.17 -11.23
N ALA A 115 7.20 0.35 -10.49
CA ALA A 115 8.52 0.65 -11.04
C ALA A 115 9.28 -0.63 -11.42
N SER A 116 9.31 -1.63 -10.54
CA SER A 116 10.13 -2.83 -10.71
C SER A 116 9.51 -3.82 -11.69
N ILE A 117 8.27 -4.24 -11.43
CA ILE A 117 7.54 -5.17 -12.32
C ILE A 117 7.24 -4.51 -13.65
N GLY A 118 6.82 -3.22 -13.64
CA GLY A 118 6.54 -2.47 -14.87
C GLY A 118 7.75 -2.33 -15.77
N SER A 119 8.95 -2.11 -15.23
CA SER A 119 10.19 -2.02 -16.00
C SER A 119 10.52 -3.31 -16.78
N VAL A 120 10.09 -4.45 -16.28
CA VAL A 120 10.26 -5.76 -16.90
C VAL A 120 9.08 -6.10 -17.81
N MET A 121 7.86 -5.98 -17.29
CA MET A 121 6.67 -6.49 -17.97
C MET A 121 6.17 -5.60 -19.11
N ILE A 122 6.24 -4.27 -18.97
CA ILE A 122 5.72 -3.36 -20.02
C ILE A 122 6.47 -3.57 -21.35
N PRO A 123 7.81 -3.59 -21.39
CA PRO A 123 8.54 -3.87 -22.64
C PRO A 123 8.30 -5.30 -23.17
N GLU A 124 8.19 -6.31 -22.29
CA GLU A 124 7.95 -7.68 -22.72
C GLU A 124 6.53 -7.87 -23.30
N MET A 125 5.53 -7.21 -22.71
CA MET A 125 4.17 -7.20 -23.24
C MET A 125 4.11 -6.50 -24.60
N GLU A 126 4.78 -5.34 -24.74
CA GLU A 126 4.85 -4.60 -26.01
C GLU A 126 5.45 -5.45 -27.14
N LYS A 127 6.59 -6.14 -26.89
CA LYS A 127 7.21 -7.06 -27.87
C LYS A 127 6.28 -8.17 -28.35
N LYS A 128 5.32 -8.58 -27.53
CA LYS A 128 4.32 -9.60 -27.83
C LYS A 128 3.01 -9.02 -28.37
N GLY A 129 2.99 -7.74 -28.75
CA GLY A 129 1.87 -7.08 -29.42
C GLY A 129 0.77 -6.54 -28.51
N TYR A 130 1.03 -6.39 -27.22
CA TYR A 130 0.11 -5.69 -26.33
C TYR A 130 0.30 -4.18 -26.44
N PRO A 131 -0.78 -3.38 -26.44
CA PRO A 131 -0.67 -1.92 -26.36
C PRO A 131 0.06 -1.50 -25.07
N ARG A 132 0.97 -0.55 -25.21
CA ARG A 132 1.85 -0.13 -24.10
C ARG A 132 1.07 0.51 -22.95
N GLU A 133 0.04 1.29 -23.27
CA GLU A 133 -0.90 1.86 -22.31
C GLU A 133 -1.71 0.80 -21.56
N TYR A 134 -2.09 -0.29 -22.24
CA TYR A 134 -2.75 -1.42 -21.59
C TYR A 134 -1.79 -2.14 -20.61
N ALA A 135 -0.55 -2.37 -21.05
CA ALA A 135 0.46 -2.98 -20.16
C ALA A 135 0.71 -2.11 -18.92
N ALA A 136 0.77 -0.77 -19.07
CA ALA A 136 0.88 0.17 -17.97
C ALA A 136 -0.34 0.11 -17.04
N ALA A 137 -1.55 0.02 -17.59
CA ALA A 137 -2.79 -0.08 -16.83
C ALA A 137 -2.86 -1.38 -16.02
N VAL A 138 -2.48 -2.53 -16.59
CA VAL A 138 -2.39 -3.81 -15.89
C VAL A 138 -1.40 -3.73 -14.74
N THR A 139 -0.21 -3.18 -14.99
CA THR A 139 0.85 -3.05 -13.97
C THR A 139 0.41 -2.15 -12.82
N ALA A 140 -0.11 -0.96 -13.12
CA ALA A 140 -0.55 -0.01 -12.09
C ALA A 140 -1.72 -0.57 -11.26
N SER A 141 -2.69 -1.23 -11.90
CA SER A 141 -3.81 -1.84 -11.18
C SER A 141 -3.37 -3.05 -10.36
N GLY A 142 -2.48 -3.89 -10.90
CA GLY A 142 -1.90 -5.04 -10.20
C GLY A 142 -1.11 -4.64 -8.98
N SER A 143 -0.40 -3.50 -9.04
CA SER A 143 0.44 -3.04 -7.93
C SER A 143 -0.34 -2.65 -6.66
N VAL A 144 -1.65 -2.40 -6.76
CA VAL A 144 -2.49 -2.13 -5.58
C VAL A 144 -2.49 -3.31 -4.61
N GLN A 145 -2.28 -4.55 -5.09
CA GLN A 145 -2.12 -5.72 -4.24
C GLN A 145 -0.95 -5.60 -3.26
N ALA A 146 0.14 -4.93 -3.68
CA ALA A 146 1.34 -4.78 -2.87
C ALA A 146 1.11 -4.03 -1.55
N ILE A 147 0.01 -3.29 -1.45
CA ILE A 147 -0.38 -2.58 -0.23
C ILE A 147 -1.07 -3.53 0.75
N LEU A 148 -1.79 -4.52 0.23
CA LEU A 148 -2.63 -5.45 1.01
C LEU A 148 -1.86 -6.69 1.43
N ILE A 149 -1.09 -7.27 0.51
CA ILE A 149 -0.36 -8.52 0.75
C ILE A 149 0.83 -8.24 1.67
N PRO A 150 0.94 -8.98 2.80
CA PRO A 150 1.99 -8.73 3.77
C PRO A 150 3.39 -9.16 3.27
N PRO A 151 4.43 -8.46 3.75
CA PRO A 151 4.39 -7.35 4.69
C PRO A 151 4.08 -6.00 4.02
N SER A 152 3.23 -5.19 4.64
CA SER A 152 2.89 -3.86 4.17
C SER A 152 3.27 -2.81 5.22
N HIS A 153 4.11 -1.84 4.86
CA HIS A 153 4.46 -0.75 5.76
C HIS A 153 3.23 0.14 6.07
N ASN A 154 2.24 0.19 5.19
CA ASN A 154 1.00 0.93 5.42
C ASN A 154 0.14 0.29 6.54
N SER A 155 0.16 -1.06 6.67
CA SER A 155 -0.47 -1.75 7.80
C SER A 155 0.17 -1.38 9.13
N VAL A 156 1.50 -1.20 9.15
CA VAL A 156 2.22 -0.72 10.35
C VAL A 156 1.81 0.71 10.69
N ILE A 157 1.73 1.60 9.68
CA ILE A 157 1.28 2.99 9.84
C ILE A 157 -0.17 3.04 10.36
N TYR A 158 -1.07 2.18 9.83
CA TYR A 158 -2.44 2.10 10.30
C TYR A 158 -2.54 1.65 11.77
N SER A 159 -1.83 0.59 12.15
CA SER A 159 -1.76 0.13 13.55
C SER A 159 -1.36 1.25 14.50
N LEU A 160 -0.36 2.06 14.11
CA LEU A 160 0.09 3.21 14.89
C LEU A 160 -0.94 4.33 14.97
N ALA A 161 -1.58 4.65 13.84
CA ALA A 161 -2.62 5.68 13.74
C ALA A 161 -3.89 5.28 14.52
N ALA A 162 -4.16 3.96 14.63
CA ALA A 162 -5.21 3.40 15.48
C ALA A 162 -4.83 3.37 16.98
N GLY A 163 -3.76 4.04 17.38
CA GLY A 163 -3.31 4.08 18.78
C GLY A 163 -2.63 2.80 19.28
N GLY A 164 -2.24 1.90 18.37
CA GLY A 164 -1.64 0.60 18.72
C GLY A 164 -2.65 -0.45 19.22
N THR A 165 -3.94 -0.16 19.13
CA THR A 165 -5.02 -1.10 19.54
C THR A 165 -5.19 -2.25 18.57
N VAL A 166 -4.70 -2.09 17.34
CA VAL A 166 -4.80 -3.09 16.25
C VAL A 166 -3.44 -3.73 16.05
N SER A 167 -3.36 -5.06 16.18
CA SER A 167 -2.13 -5.82 15.98
C SER A 167 -1.65 -5.74 14.52
N ILE A 168 -0.35 -5.49 14.32
CA ILE A 168 0.29 -5.51 12.99
C ILE A 168 0.20 -6.92 12.38
N ALA A 169 0.38 -7.96 13.17
CA ALA A 169 0.26 -9.34 12.73
C ALA A 169 -1.15 -9.65 12.22
N THR A 170 -2.18 -9.22 12.95
CA THR A 170 -3.58 -9.38 12.55
C THR A 170 -3.88 -8.64 11.24
N LEU A 171 -3.37 -7.40 11.07
CA LEU A 171 -3.53 -6.64 9.83
C LEU A 171 -2.82 -7.32 8.64
N PHE A 172 -1.65 -7.89 8.85
CA PHE A 172 -0.95 -8.62 7.81
C PHE A 172 -1.78 -9.81 7.31
N ILE A 173 -2.31 -10.60 8.23
CA ILE A 173 -3.14 -11.75 7.87
C ILE A 173 -4.47 -11.32 7.25
N ALA A 174 -5.09 -10.25 7.76
CA ALA A 174 -6.32 -9.70 7.22
C ALA A 174 -6.18 -9.19 5.77
N GLY A 175 -4.99 -8.74 5.38
CA GLY A 175 -4.71 -8.24 4.03
C GLY A 175 -4.55 -9.33 2.96
N VAL A 176 -4.29 -10.60 3.35
CA VAL A 176 -4.04 -11.69 2.40
C VAL A 176 -5.25 -11.94 1.48
N LEU A 177 -6.43 -12.16 2.06
CA LEU A 177 -7.62 -12.48 1.27
C LEU A 177 -8.09 -11.31 0.39
N PRO A 178 -8.19 -10.06 0.89
CA PRO A 178 -8.50 -8.91 0.03
C PRO A 178 -7.48 -8.72 -1.11
N GLY A 179 -6.18 -8.91 -0.84
CA GLY A 179 -5.14 -8.82 -1.85
C GLY A 179 -5.26 -9.90 -2.94
N LEU A 180 -5.47 -11.15 -2.54
CA LEU A 180 -5.69 -12.26 -3.49
C LEU A 180 -6.99 -12.09 -4.27
N LEU A 181 -8.08 -11.64 -3.63
CA LEU A 181 -9.35 -11.34 -4.30
C LEU A 181 -9.17 -10.28 -5.38
N LEU A 182 -8.44 -9.19 -5.06
CA LEU A 182 -8.13 -8.13 -6.01
C LEU A 182 -7.37 -8.68 -7.22
N GLY A 183 -6.33 -9.47 -6.99
CA GLY A 183 -5.58 -10.11 -8.06
C GLY A 183 -6.44 -11.03 -8.92
N PHE A 184 -7.28 -11.86 -8.30
CA PHE A 184 -8.18 -12.76 -8.99
C PHE A 184 -9.18 -12.02 -9.88
N CYS A 185 -9.80 -10.96 -9.38
CA CYS A 185 -10.74 -10.13 -10.14
C CYS A 185 -10.04 -9.44 -11.33
N LEU A 186 -8.83 -8.92 -11.14
CA LEU A 186 -8.04 -8.33 -12.21
C LEU A 186 -7.63 -9.38 -13.26
N MET A 187 -7.30 -10.61 -12.84
CA MET A 187 -7.01 -11.70 -13.79
C MET A 187 -8.22 -12.07 -14.63
N ILE A 188 -9.43 -12.12 -14.04
CA ILE A 188 -10.67 -12.35 -14.79
C ILE A 188 -10.87 -11.24 -15.84
N LEU A 189 -10.69 -9.99 -15.46
CA LEU A 189 -10.79 -8.86 -16.40
C LEU A 189 -9.78 -8.98 -17.55
N CYS A 190 -8.53 -9.32 -17.24
CA CYS A 190 -7.47 -9.50 -18.23
C CYS A 190 -7.77 -10.69 -19.20
N LEU A 191 -8.34 -11.78 -18.69
CA LEU A 191 -8.80 -12.89 -19.52
C LEU A 191 -9.90 -12.45 -20.48
N GLY A 192 -10.86 -11.65 -20.03
CA GLY A 192 -11.90 -11.05 -20.88
C GLY A 192 -11.29 -10.22 -22.02
N PHE A 193 -10.31 -9.36 -21.71
CA PHE A 193 -9.58 -8.60 -22.74
C PHE A 193 -8.79 -9.50 -23.69
N ALA A 194 -8.15 -10.54 -23.17
CA ALA A 194 -7.36 -11.47 -23.97
C ALA A 194 -8.20 -12.20 -25.02
N HIS A 195 -9.42 -12.58 -24.66
CA HIS A 195 -10.36 -13.18 -25.62
C HIS A 195 -10.88 -12.16 -26.64
N LYS A 196 -11.28 -10.96 -26.16
CA LYS A 196 -11.85 -9.92 -27.04
C LYS A 196 -10.83 -9.36 -28.03
N ARG A 197 -9.58 -9.15 -27.62
CA ARG A 197 -8.51 -8.53 -28.42
C ARG A 197 -7.61 -9.55 -29.13
N GLY A 198 -7.82 -10.85 -28.94
CA GLY A 198 -7.06 -11.89 -29.61
C GLY A 198 -5.61 -12.02 -29.17
N TYR A 199 -5.28 -11.71 -27.92
CA TYR A 199 -3.89 -11.78 -27.44
C TYR A 199 -3.30 -13.19 -27.55
N PRO A 200 -1.97 -13.31 -27.80
CA PRO A 200 -1.32 -14.59 -28.04
C PRO A 200 -1.34 -15.49 -26.78
N LYS A 201 -1.23 -16.79 -27.03
CA LYS A 201 -0.87 -17.76 -25.99
C LYS A 201 0.64 -17.76 -25.80
N GLY A 202 1.08 -17.90 -24.57
CA GLY A 202 2.47 -18.17 -24.29
C GLY A 202 2.85 -19.65 -24.44
N GLU A 203 4.13 -19.93 -24.38
CA GLU A 203 4.67 -21.28 -24.45
C GLU A 203 4.70 -21.92 -23.07
N LYS A 204 4.52 -23.24 -23.00
CA LYS A 204 4.69 -23.99 -21.74
C LYS A 204 6.18 -24.14 -21.46
N ILE A 205 6.59 -23.82 -20.24
CA ILE A 205 7.96 -24.06 -19.78
C ILE A 205 8.17 -25.54 -19.51
N PRO A 206 9.24 -26.17 -20.05
CA PRO A 206 9.60 -27.55 -19.71
C PRO A 206 9.85 -27.71 -18.21
N PHE A 207 9.46 -28.86 -17.64
CA PHE A 207 9.57 -29.12 -16.20
C PHE A 207 10.98 -28.87 -15.63
N LYS A 208 12.02 -29.31 -16.32
CA LYS A 208 13.42 -29.10 -15.93
C LYS A 208 13.77 -27.61 -15.81
N GLN A 209 13.26 -26.79 -16.72
CA GLN A 209 13.48 -25.34 -16.68
C GLN A 209 12.63 -24.67 -15.59
N ALA A 210 11.38 -25.15 -15.37
CA ALA A 210 10.50 -24.66 -14.31
C ALA A 210 11.14 -24.88 -12.91
N VAL A 211 11.75 -26.04 -12.67
CA VAL A 211 12.48 -26.35 -11.44
C VAL A 211 13.65 -25.37 -11.23
N LYS A 212 14.42 -25.09 -12.29
CA LYS A 212 15.52 -24.11 -12.21
C LYS A 212 15.02 -22.70 -11.85
N ILE A 213 13.95 -22.26 -12.50
CA ILE A 213 13.31 -20.96 -12.23
C ILE A 213 12.78 -20.89 -10.80
N PHE A 214 12.18 -21.98 -10.31
CA PHE A 214 11.71 -22.08 -8.92
C PHE A 214 12.85 -21.84 -7.92
N PHE A 215 13.97 -22.57 -8.06
CA PHE A 215 15.11 -22.41 -7.16
C PHE A 215 15.76 -21.03 -7.28
N ASP A 216 15.73 -20.41 -8.45
CA ASP A 216 16.24 -19.04 -8.65
C ASP A 216 15.34 -17.98 -7.95
N ALA A 217 14.02 -18.18 -7.96
CA ALA A 217 13.07 -17.29 -7.26
C ALA A 217 12.98 -17.60 -5.74
N LEU A 218 13.30 -18.82 -5.31
CA LEU A 218 13.12 -19.29 -3.93
C LEU A 218 13.76 -18.38 -2.89
N TRP A 219 14.96 -17.90 -3.13
CA TRP A 219 15.67 -17.02 -2.20
C TRP A 219 14.93 -15.71 -1.95
N GLY A 220 14.29 -15.14 -2.97
CA GLY A 220 13.42 -13.97 -2.82
C GLY A 220 12.14 -14.30 -2.07
N LEU A 221 11.50 -15.42 -2.39
CA LEU A 221 10.25 -15.86 -1.74
C LEU A 221 10.46 -16.24 -0.26
N LEU A 222 11.65 -16.72 0.12
CA LEU A 222 12.00 -17.02 1.51
C LEU A 222 11.91 -15.77 2.40
N THR A 223 12.06 -14.56 1.86
CA THR A 223 11.86 -13.32 2.63
C THR A 223 10.43 -13.25 3.20
N VAL A 224 9.43 -13.60 2.39
CA VAL A 224 8.02 -13.63 2.82
C VAL A 224 7.82 -14.70 3.91
N VAL A 225 8.41 -15.87 3.71
CA VAL A 225 8.34 -16.99 4.69
C VAL A 225 8.99 -16.59 6.01
N ILE A 226 10.14 -15.93 5.97
CA ILE A 226 10.84 -15.42 7.17
C ILE A 226 9.95 -14.44 7.94
N ILE A 227 9.35 -13.49 7.22
CA ILE A 227 8.52 -12.46 7.86
C ILE A 227 7.24 -13.07 8.45
N LEU A 228 6.42 -13.69 7.59
CA LEU A 228 5.13 -14.24 8.03
C LEU A 228 5.32 -15.44 8.97
N GLY A 229 6.24 -16.35 8.64
CA GLY A 229 6.54 -17.50 9.48
C GLY A 229 7.07 -17.08 10.85
N GLY A 230 7.96 -16.10 10.92
CA GLY A 230 8.51 -15.57 12.18
C GLY A 230 7.45 -14.91 13.06
N ILE A 231 6.55 -14.12 12.45
CA ILE A 231 5.46 -13.44 13.18
C ILE A 231 4.38 -14.44 13.63
N LEU A 232 3.93 -15.34 12.73
CA LEU A 232 2.86 -16.29 13.02
C LEU A 232 3.27 -17.37 14.03
N SER A 233 4.55 -17.76 14.02
CA SER A 233 5.08 -18.69 15.04
C SER A 233 5.29 -18.04 16.41
N GLY A 234 5.17 -16.70 16.53
CA GLY A 234 5.45 -15.96 17.75
C GLY A 234 6.95 -15.85 18.10
N ILE A 235 7.85 -16.30 17.19
CA ILE A 235 9.30 -16.24 17.41
C ILE A 235 9.78 -14.78 17.29
N PHE A 236 9.22 -14.02 16.36
CA PHE A 236 9.61 -12.64 16.11
C PHE A 236 8.41 -11.69 16.22
N THR A 237 8.66 -10.51 16.76
CA THR A 237 7.79 -9.35 16.58
C THR A 237 7.84 -8.85 15.13
N ALA A 238 6.91 -8.00 14.74
CA ALA A 238 6.92 -7.39 13.41
C ALA A 238 8.21 -6.60 13.13
N THR A 239 8.78 -5.94 14.16
CA THR A 239 10.03 -5.18 14.06
C THR A 239 11.24 -6.09 13.86
N GLU A 240 11.33 -7.17 14.63
CA GLU A 240 12.42 -8.13 14.50
C GLU A 240 12.35 -8.86 13.16
N SER A 241 11.15 -9.27 12.74
CA SER A 241 10.95 -9.87 11.41
C SER A 241 11.39 -8.94 10.29
N ALA A 242 11.10 -7.64 10.39
CA ALA A 242 11.54 -6.65 9.41
C ALA A 242 13.06 -6.52 9.36
N ALA A 243 13.73 -6.53 10.51
CA ALA A 243 15.19 -6.48 10.61
C ALA A 243 15.84 -7.74 10.00
N VAL A 244 15.33 -8.93 10.35
CA VAL A 244 15.82 -10.20 9.79
C VAL A 244 15.58 -10.26 8.27
N ALA A 245 14.42 -9.82 7.79
CA ALA A 245 14.12 -9.75 6.37
C ALA A 245 15.06 -8.79 5.62
N CYS A 246 15.41 -7.66 6.23
CA CYS A 246 16.37 -6.71 5.67
C CYS A 246 17.77 -7.33 5.54
N LEU A 247 18.25 -8.01 6.57
CA LEU A 247 19.53 -8.74 6.54
C LEU A 247 19.51 -9.84 5.49
N TRP A 248 18.41 -10.60 5.42
CA TRP A 248 18.23 -11.65 4.41
C TRP A 248 18.21 -11.08 2.98
N ALA A 249 17.45 -10.01 2.74
CA ALA A 249 17.40 -9.32 1.47
C ALA A 249 18.79 -8.85 1.02
N PHE A 250 19.53 -8.25 1.94
CA PHE A 250 20.92 -7.84 1.71
C PHE A 250 21.82 -9.03 1.34
N PHE A 251 21.77 -10.11 2.11
CA PHE A 251 22.56 -11.30 1.87
C PHE A 251 22.24 -11.93 0.50
N VAL A 252 20.97 -12.11 0.20
CA VAL A 252 20.52 -12.69 -1.08
C VAL A 252 20.98 -11.83 -2.26
N THR A 253 20.79 -10.51 -2.19
CA THR A 253 21.10 -9.60 -3.29
C THR A 253 22.60 -9.48 -3.54
N MET A 254 23.41 -9.39 -2.47
CA MET A 254 24.83 -9.12 -2.59
C MET A 254 25.70 -10.37 -2.79
N PHE A 255 25.30 -11.52 -2.17
CA PHE A 255 26.15 -12.72 -2.16
C PHE A 255 25.60 -13.85 -3.04
N ILE A 256 24.28 -14.05 -3.10
CA ILE A 256 23.66 -15.11 -3.90
C ILE A 256 23.45 -14.64 -5.34
N TYR A 257 22.68 -13.57 -5.53
CA TYR A 257 22.35 -13.08 -6.86
C TYR A 257 23.47 -12.27 -7.48
N ARG A 258 24.19 -11.49 -6.68
CA ARG A 258 25.31 -10.63 -7.13
C ARG A 258 24.92 -9.64 -8.24
N ASP A 259 23.65 -9.29 -8.31
CA ASP A 259 23.11 -8.40 -9.35
C ASP A 259 23.34 -6.92 -9.00
N TYR A 260 23.67 -6.62 -7.73
CA TYR A 260 23.87 -5.25 -7.25
C TYR A 260 25.32 -4.98 -6.89
N LYS A 261 25.85 -3.85 -7.36
CA LYS A 261 27.27 -3.51 -7.16
C LYS A 261 27.48 -2.83 -5.81
N TRP A 262 28.50 -3.22 -5.08
CA TRP A 262 28.88 -2.62 -3.80
C TRP A 262 29.03 -1.08 -3.87
N LYS A 263 29.53 -0.54 -4.99
CA LYS A 263 29.67 0.91 -5.21
C LYS A 263 28.35 1.67 -5.27
N GLU A 264 27.25 1.01 -5.55
CA GLU A 264 25.92 1.59 -5.65
C GLU A 264 25.16 1.55 -4.32
N LEU A 265 25.62 0.73 -3.37
CA LEU A 265 25.00 0.56 -2.05
C LEU A 265 24.84 1.89 -1.26
N PRO A 266 25.85 2.78 -1.19
CA PRO A 266 25.69 4.07 -0.53
C PRO A 266 24.57 4.92 -1.13
N LYS A 267 24.39 4.88 -2.46
CA LYS A 267 23.32 5.61 -3.16
C LYS A 267 21.93 5.06 -2.80
N LEU A 268 21.82 3.73 -2.74
CA LEU A 268 20.59 3.06 -2.27
C LEU A 268 20.27 3.47 -0.84
N MET A 269 21.25 3.39 0.07
CA MET A 269 21.10 3.77 1.48
C MET A 269 20.66 5.23 1.61
N CYS A 270 21.32 6.17 0.92
CA CYS A 270 20.92 7.58 0.94
C CYS A 270 19.48 7.80 0.47
N ARG A 271 19.03 7.08 -0.59
CA ARG A 271 17.65 7.17 -1.09
C ARG A 271 16.67 6.63 -0.06
N THR A 272 16.97 5.47 0.53
CA THR A 272 16.14 4.86 1.56
C THR A 272 16.04 5.76 2.80
N VAL A 273 17.15 6.32 3.28
CA VAL A 273 17.15 7.26 4.40
C VAL A 273 16.27 8.46 4.12
N LYS A 274 16.34 9.05 2.92
CA LYS A 274 15.45 10.16 2.54
C LYS A 274 13.96 9.78 2.65
N THR A 275 13.59 8.62 2.12
CA THR A 275 12.19 8.11 2.19
C THR A 275 11.77 7.89 3.64
N VAL A 276 12.60 7.24 4.44
CA VAL A 276 12.35 6.99 5.87
C VAL A 276 12.20 8.31 6.64
N THR A 277 13.07 9.29 6.38
CA THR A 277 13.02 10.59 7.03
C THR A 277 11.70 11.31 6.79
N ILE A 278 11.21 11.30 5.54
CA ILE A 278 9.92 11.90 5.19
C ILE A 278 8.77 11.23 5.97
N VAL A 279 8.79 9.90 6.05
CA VAL A 279 7.76 9.15 6.78
C VAL A 279 7.83 9.42 8.29
N MET A 280 9.03 9.46 8.88
CA MET A 280 9.21 9.71 10.31
C MET A 280 8.79 11.13 10.72
N ILE A 281 9.17 12.15 9.93
CA ILE A 281 8.72 13.54 10.17
C ILE A 281 7.19 13.60 10.08
N LEU A 282 6.61 12.95 9.08
CA LEU A 282 5.16 12.91 8.91
C LEU A 282 4.46 12.29 10.12
N ILE A 283 4.97 11.17 10.66
CA ILE A 283 4.41 10.50 11.82
C ILE A 283 4.48 11.42 13.06
N GLY A 284 5.60 12.10 13.28
CA GLY A 284 5.73 13.05 14.38
C GLY A 284 4.72 14.19 14.28
N PHE A 285 4.63 14.82 13.12
CA PHE A 285 3.69 15.93 12.91
C PHE A 285 2.22 15.46 12.92
N ALA A 286 1.93 14.26 12.42
CA ALA A 286 0.60 13.68 12.50
C ALA A 286 0.18 13.37 13.95
N ALA A 287 1.11 12.97 14.81
CA ALA A 287 0.83 12.79 16.23
C ALA A 287 0.43 14.10 16.90
N ALA A 288 1.15 15.20 16.63
CA ALA A 288 0.78 16.53 17.10
C ALA A 288 -0.57 16.99 16.54
N PHE A 289 -0.80 16.80 15.24
CA PHE A 289 -2.06 17.14 14.57
C PHE A 289 -3.24 16.36 15.18
N GLY A 290 -3.08 15.06 15.40
CA GLY A 290 -4.06 14.20 16.05
C GLY A 290 -4.39 14.64 17.49
N ALA A 291 -3.38 15.08 18.26
CA ALA A 291 -3.59 15.63 19.58
C ALA A 291 -4.44 16.91 19.54
N VAL A 292 -4.10 17.86 18.65
CA VAL A 292 -4.89 19.09 18.48
C VAL A 292 -6.32 18.78 18.05
N MET A 293 -6.52 17.84 17.13
CA MET A 293 -7.87 17.37 16.73
C MET A 293 -8.66 16.84 17.93
N THR A 294 -8.00 16.10 18.80
CA THR A 294 -8.62 15.53 20.01
C THR A 294 -9.03 16.62 20.99
N TYR A 295 -8.16 17.61 21.24
CA TYR A 295 -8.49 18.77 22.08
C TYR A 295 -9.67 19.59 21.52
N MET A 296 -9.77 19.71 20.19
CA MET A 296 -10.90 20.36 19.50
C MET A 296 -12.15 19.49 19.43
N GLN A 297 -12.13 18.27 19.99
CA GLN A 297 -13.22 17.28 19.91
C GLN A 297 -13.69 16.97 18.48
N LEU A 298 -12.78 17.09 17.51
CA LEU A 298 -13.11 16.89 16.10
C LEU A 298 -13.61 15.47 15.80
N PRO A 299 -13.01 14.37 16.33
CA PRO A 299 -13.53 13.03 16.11
C PRO A 299 -14.98 12.84 16.58
N THR A 300 -15.34 13.42 17.74
CA THR A 300 -16.71 13.37 18.28
C THR A 300 -17.71 14.08 17.36
N ARG A 301 -17.38 15.30 16.96
CA ARG A 301 -18.24 16.10 16.04
C ARG A 301 -18.43 15.41 14.68
N ILE A 302 -17.38 14.78 14.16
CA ILE A 302 -17.45 14.02 12.90
C ILE A 302 -18.31 12.76 13.10
N THR A 303 -18.18 12.07 14.22
CA THR A 303 -19.03 10.92 14.54
C THR A 303 -20.50 11.32 14.62
N GLU A 304 -20.85 12.39 15.34
CA GLU A 304 -22.20 12.93 15.42
C GLU A 304 -22.74 13.32 14.03
N PHE A 305 -21.91 13.94 13.21
CA PHE A 305 -22.29 14.29 11.83
C PHE A 305 -22.66 13.06 11.01
N PHE A 306 -21.79 12.03 10.98
CA PHE A 306 -22.07 10.82 10.20
C PHE A 306 -23.26 10.02 10.74
N THR A 307 -23.42 9.91 12.06
CA THR A 307 -24.56 9.22 12.67
C THR A 307 -25.87 9.98 12.47
N SER A 308 -25.82 11.31 12.33
CA SER A 308 -27.01 12.11 11.99
C SER A 308 -27.46 11.98 10.53
N LEU A 309 -26.56 11.54 9.62
CA LEU A 309 -26.90 11.34 8.20
C LEU A 309 -27.75 10.08 7.97
N SER A 310 -27.50 9.01 8.72
CA SER A 310 -28.21 7.74 8.57
C SER A 310 -27.98 6.82 9.76
N ASP A 311 -29.02 6.07 10.14
CA ASP A 311 -28.90 4.98 11.11
C ASP A 311 -28.37 3.67 10.48
N ASN A 312 -28.26 3.64 9.15
CA ASN A 312 -27.83 2.45 8.43
C ASN A 312 -26.30 2.48 8.20
N LYS A 313 -25.58 1.54 8.86
CA LYS A 313 -24.12 1.40 8.75
C LYS A 313 -23.62 1.25 7.32
N TYR A 314 -24.38 0.62 6.43
CA TYR A 314 -23.98 0.41 5.04
C TYR A 314 -23.99 1.71 4.25
N VAL A 315 -24.93 2.60 4.55
CA VAL A 315 -25.01 3.93 3.94
C VAL A 315 -23.84 4.80 4.42
N ILE A 316 -23.54 4.75 5.72
CA ILE A 316 -22.38 5.50 6.26
C ILE A 316 -21.07 4.99 5.65
N LEU A 317 -20.89 3.66 5.52
CA LEU A 317 -19.72 3.10 4.84
C LEU A 317 -19.61 3.56 3.39
N MET A 318 -20.72 3.72 2.68
CA MET A 318 -20.72 4.27 1.32
C MET A 318 -20.23 5.72 1.30
N TYR A 319 -20.70 6.56 2.23
CA TYR A 319 -20.22 7.95 2.35
C TYR A 319 -18.74 8.01 2.71
N LEU A 320 -18.28 7.19 3.68
CA LEU A 320 -16.88 7.09 4.05
C LEU A 320 -16.01 6.66 2.88
N ASN A 321 -16.42 5.63 2.13
CA ASN A 321 -15.69 5.18 0.94
C ASN A 321 -15.62 6.27 -0.14
N SER A 322 -16.72 6.98 -0.40
CA SER A 322 -16.75 8.06 -1.38
C SER A 322 -15.83 9.22 -0.99
N MET A 323 -15.82 9.59 0.30
CA MET A 323 -14.93 10.60 0.85
C MET A 323 -13.46 10.16 0.75
N LEU A 324 -13.15 8.92 1.16
CA LEU A 324 -11.80 8.37 1.10
C LEU A 324 -11.27 8.28 -0.33
N LEU A 325 -12.10 7.86 -1.30
CA LEU A 325 -11.74 7.84 -2.72
C LEU A 325 -11.39 9.24 -3.21
N LEU A 326 -12.21 10.24 -2.89
CA LEU A 326 -11.99 11.62 -3.33
C LEU A 326 -10.70 12.19 -2.73
N ILE A 327 -10.49 12.04 -1.43
CA ILE A 327 -9.29 12.56 -0.75
C ILE A 327 -8.05 11.73 -1.16
N GLY A 328 -8.20 10.43 -1.37
CA GLY A 328 -7.14 9.53 -1.82
C GLY A 328 -6.54 9.86 -3.18
N THR A 329 -7.28 10.59 -4.04
CA THR A 329 -6.74 11.07 -5.33
C THR A 329 -5.81 12.28 -5.17
N LEU A 330 -5.86 12.98 -4.05
CA LEU A 330 -5.16 14.26 -3.83
C LEU A 330 -3.83 14.08 -3.10
N MET A 331 -3.69 13.02 -2.29
CA MET A 331 -2.55 12.83 -1.40
C MET A 331 -2.08 11.38 -1.42
N ASP A 332 -0.83 11.17 -1.00
CA ASP A 332 -0.29 9.82 -0.83
C ASP A 332 -0.94 9.10 0.37
N MET A 333 -0.86 7.78 0.38
CA MET A 333 -1.58 6.91 1.31
C MET A 333 -1.14 7.08 2.77
N ALA A 334 0.17 7.18 3.03
CA ALA A 334 0.69 7.23 4.40
C ALA A 334 0.19 8.46 5.19
N PRO A 335 0.21 9.68 4.64
CA PRO A 335 -0.40 10.85 5.28
C PRO A 335 -1.89 10.66 5.59
N LEU A 336 -2.63 10.11 4.62
CA LEU A 336 -4.07 9.92 4.77
C LEU A 336 -4.41 8.93 5.87
N ILE A 337 -3.68 7.82 5.97
CA ILE A 337 -3.85 6.88 7.07
C ILE A 337 -3.62 7.58 8.42
N LEU A 338 -2.53 8.34 8.56
CA LEU A 338 -2.18 9.00 9.82
C LEU A 338 -3.19 10.07 10.25
N ILE A 339 -3.78 10.80 9.29
CA ILE A 339 -4.73 11.88 9.57
C ILE A 339 -6.14 11.33 9.75
N LEU A 340 -6.58 10.44 8.85
CA LEU A 340 -7.97 10.01 8.80
C LEU A 340 -8.30 8.87 9.76
N THR A 341 -7.34 8.00 10.10
CA THR A 341 -7.61 6.89 11.03
C THR A 341 -8.11 7.37 12.39
N PRO A 342 -7.42 8.29 13.11
CA PRO A 342 -7.90 8.74 14.42
C PRO A 342 -9.23 9.51 14.36
N VAL A 343 -9.61 10.02 13.19
CA VAL A 343 -10.88 10.73 12.95
C VAL A 343 -12.02 9.75 12.65
N LEU A 344 -11.78 8.77 11.80
CA LEU A 344 -12.82 7.89 11.27
C LEU A 344 -12.99 6.61 12.10
N LEU A 345 -11.96 6.17 12.82
CA LEU A 345 -12.04 4.97 13.65
C LEU A 345 -13.10 5.08 14.76
N PRO A 346 -13.28 6.21 15.46
CA PRO A 346 -14.41 6.38 16.39
C PRO A 346 -15.78 6.25 15.71
N VAL A 347 -15.93 6.77 14.48
CA VAL A 347 -17.17 6.64 13.68
C VAL A 347 -17.46 5.17 13.39
N THR A 348 -16.47 4.43 12.91
CA THR A 348 -16.65 3.01 12.57
C THR A 348 -16.87 2.14 13.80
N ASN A 349 -16.21 2.44 14.92
CA ASN A 349 -16.40 1.76 16.20
C ASN A 349 -17.84 1.97 16.74
N SER A 350 -18.39 3.19 16.63
CA SER A 350 -19.79 3.45 17.05
C SER A 350 -20.81 2.67 16.22
N LEU A 351 -20.46 2.27 15.00
CA LEU A 351 -21.28 1.43 14.12
C LEU A 351 -21.06 -0.08 14.31
N GLY A 352 -20.21 -0.48 15.26
CA GLY A 352 -19.85 -1.88 15.49
C GLY A 352 -19.02 -2.49 14.36
N ILE A 353 -18.22 -1.67 13.65
CA ILE A 353 -17.32 -2.14 12.60
C ILE A 353 -15.95 -2.44 13.24
N ASP A 354 -15.43 -3.64 12.99
CA ASP A 354 -14.14 -4.06 13.51
C ASP A 354 -13.01 -3.17 12.98
N PRO A 355 -12.07 -2.70 13.83
CA PRO A 355 -10.95 -1.85 13.43
C PRO A 355 -10.03 -2.47 12.37
N VAL A 356 -9.82 -3.79 12.41
CA VAL A 356 -9.02 -4.51 11.40
C VAL A 356 -9.72 -4.46 10.05
N HIS A 357 -11.03 -4.71 10.04
CA HIS A 357 -11.85 -4.65 8.82
C HIS A 357 -11.84 -3.24 8.22
N PHE A 358 -12.03 -2.21 9.03
CA PHE A 358 -11.94 -0.82 8.57
C PHE A 358 -10.55 -0.48 8.01
N GLY A 359 -9.49 -1.01 8.62
CA GLY A 359 -8.13 -0.88 8.08
C GLY A 359 -7.99 -1.45 6.68
N MET A 360 -8.59 -2.61 6.41
CA MET A 360 -8.57 -3.21 5.06
C MET A 360 -9.39 -2.40 4.06
N ILE A 361 -10.57 -1.89 4.46
CA ILE A 361 -11.37 -0.98 3.63
C ILE A 361 -10.54 0.25 3.25
N MET A 362 -9.92 0.89 4.23
CA MET A 362 -9.09 2.09 4.01
C MET A 362 -7.91 1.79 3.07
N MET A 363 -7.24 0.65 3.24
CA MET A 363 -6.10 0.29 2.39
C MET A 363 -6.49 0.03 0.94
N VAL A 364 -7.61 -0.69 0.69
CA VAL A 364 -8.11 -0.90 -0.67
C VAL A 364 -8.51 0.44 -1.30
N ASN A 365 -9.25 1.25 -0.56
CA ASN A 365 -9.77 2.53 -1.02
C ASN A 365 -8.65 3.51 -1.40
N LEU A 366 -7.72 3.76 -0.48
CA LEU A 366 -6.59 4.66 -0.72
C LEU A 366 -5.63 4.09 -1.76
N GLY A 367 -5.51 2.76 -1.86
CA GLY A 367 -4.77 2.09 -2.94
C GLY A 367 -5.34 2.41 -4.32
N ILE A 368 -6.65 2.48 -4.46
CA ILE A 368 -7.32 2.95 -5.69
C ILE A 368 -7.00 4.45 -5.91
N GLY A 369 -6.96 5.24 -4.86
CA GLY A 369 -6.57 6.65 -4.92
C GLY A 369 -5.18 6.86 -5.52
N LEU A 370 -4.19 6.03 -5.16
CA LEU A 370 -2.81 6.12 -5.68
C LEU A 370 -2.69 5.96 -7.20
N ILE A 371 -3.65 5.31 -7.83
CA ILE A 371 -3.68 5.11 -9.29
C ILE A 371 -4.67 6.03 -10.01
N THR A 372 -5.36 6.91 -9.26
CA THR A 372 -6.45 7.76 -9.77
C THR A 372 -6.02 9.24 -9.87
N PRO A 373 -6.31 9.95 -10.99
CA PRO A 373 -6.05 11.39 -11.07
C PRO A 373 -6.81 12.18 -9.98
N PRO A 374 -6.33 13.39 -9.59
CA PRO A 374 -5.32 14.22 -10.25
C PRO A 374 -3.87 13.92 -9.87
N VAL A 375 -3.59 13.43 -8.65
CA VAL A 375 -2.20 13.22 -8.22
C VAL A 375 -1.73 11.81 -8.55
N GLY A 376 -2.29 10.75 -7.94
CA GLY A 376 -1.99 9.35 -8.23
C GLY A 376 -0.50 9.01 -8.35
N SER A 377 0.23 8.87 -7.24
CA SER A 377 1.69 8.65 -7.25
C SER A 377 2.11 7.44 -8.11
N VAL A 378 1.35 6.36 -8.06
CA VAL A 378 1.56 5.16 -8.87
C VAL A 378 1.29 5.41 -10.36
N LEU A 379 0.29 6.25 -10.66
CA LEU A 379 -0.04 6.63 -12.04
C LEU A 379 1.11 7.39 -12.71
N PHE A 380 1.77 8.28 -11.99
CA PHE A 380 2.98 8.97 -12.48
C PHE A 380 4.12 7.99 -12.78
N VAL A 381 4.34 7.01 -11.91
CA VAL A 381 5.36 5.98 -12.12
C VAL A 381 5.00 5.11 -13.33
N ALA A 382 3.76 4.68 -13.47
CA ALA A 382 3.29 3.91 -14.62
C ALA A 382 3.47 4.68 -15.94
N SER A 383 3.16 5.98 -15.94
CA SER A 383 3.38 6.88 -17.07
C SER A 383 4.87 7.00 -17.41
N ALA A 384 5.73 7.20 -16.43
CA ALA A 384 7.19 7.32 -16.61
C ALA A 384 7.80 6.03 -17.15
N VAL A 385 7.49 4.88 -16.58
CA VAL A 385 8.01 3.57 -16.99
C VAL A 385 7.49 3.17 -18.37
N SER A 386 6.21 3.41 -18.66
CA SER A 386 5.61 3.13 -19.97
C SER A 386 5.98 4.16 -21.03
N LYS A 387 6.52 5.33 -20.66
CA LYS A 387 6.75 6.46 -21.57
C LYS A 387 5.46 6.89 -22.32
N GLN A 388 4.31 6.73 -21.68
CA GLN A 388 3.01 7.13 -22.20
C GLN A 388 2.51 8.36 -21.45
N ARG A 389 1.68 9.18 -22.09
CA ARG A 389 1.02 10.31 -21.44
C ARG A 389 0.03 9.79 -20.37
N ILE A 390 -0.07 10.51 -19.28
CA ILE A 390 -0.95 10.14 -18.15
C ILE A 390 -2.39 9.93 -18.62
N GLU A 391 -2.90 10.81 -19.48
CA GLU A 391 -4.27 10.74 -19.98
C GLU A 391 -4.51 9.45 -20.79
N THR A 392 -3.51 8.98 -21.52
CA THR A 392 -3.58 7.74 -22.29
C THR A 392 -3.63 6.52 -21.37
N VAL A 393 -2.81 6.52 -20.32
CA VAL A 393 -2.80 5.46 -19.30
C VAL A 393 -4.13 5.46 -18.55
N VAL A 394 -4.63 6.62 -18.12
CA VAL A 394 -5.93 6.75 -17.41
C VAL A 394 -7.09 6.21 -18.25
N ARG A 395 -7.13 6.52 -19.54
CA ARG A 395 -8.17 5.95 -20.44
C ARG A 395 -8.10 4.43 -20.51
N ALA A 396 -6.90 3.86 -20.54
CA ALA A 396 -6.72 2.41 -20.53
C ALA A 396 -7.09 1.78 -19.17
N MET A 397 -7.02 2.56 -18.09
CA MET A 397 -7.36 2.12 -16.72
C MET A 397 -8.86 2.12 -16.41
N LEU A 398 -9.71 2.78 -17.19
CA LEU A 398 -11.15 2.87 -16.89
C LEU A 398 -11.82 1.53 -16.54
N PRO A 399 -11.64 0.43 -17.31
CA PRO A 399 -12.23 -0.85 -16.94
C PRO A 399 -11.59 -1.47 -15.67
N PHE A 400 -10.33 -1.16 -15.39
CA PHE A 400 -9.66 -1.60 -14.17
C PHE A 400 -10.20 -0.86 -12.95
N TYR A 401 -10.47 0.45 -13.05
CA TYR A 401 -11.16 1.18 -11.98
C TYR A 401 -12.52 0.58 -11.64
N ALA A 402 -13.33 0.24 -12.66
CA ALA A 402 -14.62 -0.39 -12.43
C ALA A 402 -14.47 -1.71 -11.65
N MET A 403 -13.49 -2.56 -12.02
CA MET A 403 -13.22 -3.80 -11.30
C MET A 403 -12.73 -3.56 -9.87
N LEU A 404 -11.83 -2.59 -9.67
CA LEU A 404 -11.31 -2.24 -8.35
C LEU A 404 -12.40 -1.68 -7.42
N LEU A 405 -13.36 -0.90 -7.96
CA LEU A 405 -14.52 -0.44 -7.21
C LEU A 405 -15.45 -1.61 -6.82
N VAL A 406 -15.60 -2.62 -7.68
CA VAL A 406 -16.32 -3.85 -7.31
C VAL A 406 -15.60 -4.56 -6.16
N VAL A 407 -14.28 -4.71 -6.22
CA VAL A 407 -13.50 -5.31 -5.13
C VAL A 407 -13.63 -4.49 -3.85
N LEU A 408 -13.56 -3.17 -3.93
CA LEU A 408 -13.77 -2.27 -2.77
C LEU A 408 -15.15 -2.50 -2.16
N ALA A 409 -16.20 -2.59 -2.97
CA ALA A 409 -17.55 -2.89 -2.49
C ALA A 409 -17.62 -4.27 -1.82
N MET A 410 -17.01 -5.31 -2.42
CA MET A 410 -16.96 -6.64 -1.82
C MET A 410 -16.24 -6.62 -0.46
N VAL A 411 -15.07 -5.99 -0.37
CA VAL A 411 -14.31 -5.89 0.88
C VAL A 411 -15.08 -5.07 1.92
N THR A 412 -15.74 -3.98 1.52
CA THR A 412 -16.51 -3.12 2.43
C THR A 412 -17.73 -3.82 3.03
N TYR A 413 -18.50 -4.53 2.20
CA TYR A 413 -19.80 -5.07 2.63
C TYR A 413 -19.75 -6.53 3.07
N ILE A 414 -18.63 -7.22 2.88
CA ILE A 414 -18.43 -8.61 3.29
C ILE A 414 -17.25 -8.69 4.27
N PRO A 415 -17.47 -8.47 5.60
CA PRO A 415 -16.41 -8.47 6.61
C PRO A 415 -15.60 -9.78 6.65
N ALA A 416 -16.22 -10.89 6.28
CA ALA A 416 -15.54 -12.18 6.22
C ALA A 416 -14.30 -12.18 5.31
N ILE A 417 -14.26 -11.35 4.26
CA ILE A 417 -13.09 -11.26 3.38
C ILE A 417 -11.84 -10.78 4.15
N SER A 418 -12.01 -9.89 5.12
CA SER A 418 -10.92 -9.37 5.95
C SER A 418 -10.73 -10.15 7.25
N LEU A 419 -11.80 -10.62 7.87
CA LEU A 419 -11.78 -11.16 9.25
C LEU A 419 -11.75 -12.69 9.33
N TRP A 420 -12.07 -13.39 8.23
CA TRP A 420 -12.14 -14.87 8.27
C TRP A 420 -10.78 -15.50 8.58
N LEU A 421 -9.73 -15.05 7.89
CA LEU A 421 -8.39 -15.64 8.06
C LEU A 421 -7.77 -15.33 9.44
N PRO A 422 -7.83 -14.09 9.97
CA PRO A 422 -7.46 -13.81 11.36
C PRO A 422 -8.27 -14.62 12.36
N GLY A 423 -9.59 -14.78 12.16
CA GLY A 423 -10.45 -15.56 13.03
C GLY A 423 -10.08 -17.05 13.09
N VAL A 424 -9.78 -17.68 11.95
CA VAL A 424 -9.31 -19.07 11.89
C VAL A 424 -7.99 -19.27 12.62
N LEU A 425 -7.11 -18.25 12.62
CA LEU A 425 -5.81 -18.29 13.29
C LEU A 425 -5.88 -17.82 14.77
N GLY A 426 -7.08 -17.53 15.31
CA GLY A 426 -7.25 -17.11 16.69
C GLY A 426 -6.63 -15.73 17.01
N MET A 427 -6.56 -14.84 16.02
CA MET A 427 -5.96 -13.50 16.13
C MET A 427 -6.99 -12.36 16.26
N GLN A 428 -8.19 -12.68 16.69
CA GLN A 428 -9.28 -11.70 16.95
C GLN A 428 -9.22 -11.16 18.36
#